data_f5678e969b27fd8cc6e9358f6fece804
#
_entry.id   f5678e969b27fd8cc6e9358f6fece804
#
_cell.length_a   1.000
_cell.length_b   1.000
_cell.length_c   1.000
_cell.angle_alpha   90.00
_cell.angle_beta   90.00
_cell.angle_gamma   90.00
#
_symmetry.space_group_name_H-M   'P 1'
#
loop_
_entity.id
_entity.type
_entity.pdbx_description
1 polymer ?
#
loop_
_entity_poly.entity_id
_entity_poly.type
_entity_poly.pdbx_seq_one_letter_code
_entity_poly.pdbx_strand_id
1 'polypeptide(L)'
;VLFGSKDILCLDFTSGDISGALGKYNKKGITVTDCFRSDLPEGVYEDGQILDFDRLVEILSNMLSENDIGSIETNAVINSTSIVMRDAILPKVSHEELQAIIDYQIDQFIPINPEDYVVKFLDLGTVIDAGLEKTAVLLIGVPEAMAREHLSLLEETGLKPGALDYEGNAIAKLIATGGAVNYTIPEVTCVGAVNLGYKHTNLSIVENGVLKVSRYIERSLDSAIKEVRKVLPSMSQEEIKAKLISLPDIWSSLDADSNDVEVVTAAKNGLNEIAESIGFIFRYYQTRENYVPLDYILIYGIGSQINGIDKFFRQTFEKDSYVLRSMENVKWDEDINLYANAIGGLIRLSEVKK
;
A
#
# COMPACT_ATOMS: atom_id res chain seq x y z
N VAL A 1 -30.84 4.52 -21.01
CA VAL A 1 -29.85 3.46 -20.75
C VAL A 1 -28.93 3.98 -19.67
N LEU A 2 -29.10 3.55 -18.43
CA LEU A 2 -28.22 3.83 -17.33
C LEU A 2 -26.92 3.02 -17.60
N PHE A 3 -25.86 3.71 -18.01
CA PHE A 3 -24.51 3.13 -18.00
C PHE A 3 -24.08 3.00 -16.53
N GLY A 4 -24.34 1.86 -15.91
CA GLY A 4 -23.66 1.49 -14.67
C GLY A 4 -22.16 1.35 -14.98
N SER A 5 -21.27 1.86 -14.09
CA SER A 5 -19.84 1.59 -14.23
C SER A 5 -19.63 0.08 -14.29
N LYS A 6 -18.85 -0.39 -15.27
CA LYS A 6 -18.48 -1.80 -15.36
C LYS A 6 -17.49 -2.12 -14.24
N ASP A 7 -17.56 -3.33 -13.75
CA ASP A 7 -16.53 -3.84 -12.86
C ASP A 7 -15.17 -3.82 -13.57
N ILE A 8 -14.14 -3.50 -12.83
CA ILE A 8 -12.74 -3.59 -13.24
C ILE A 8 -12.00 -4.48 -12.25
N LEU A 9 -10.87 -5.01 -12.65
CA LEU A 9 -9.96 -5.74 -11.78
C LEU A 9 -8.85 -4.79 -11.33
N CYS A 10 -8.39 -4.93 -10.10
CA CYS A 10 -7.13 -4.37 -9.66
C CYS A 10 -6.27 -5.45 -9.01
N LEU A 11 -5.02 -5.56 -9.45
CA LEU A 11 -4.01 -6.47 -8.92
C LEU A 11 -2.97 -5.68 -8.14
N ASP A 12 -2.70 -6.06 -6.90
CA ASP A 12 -1.63 -5.53 -6.06
C ASP A 12 -0.49 -6.54 -6.01
N PHE A 13 0.68 -6.16 -6.50
CA PHE A 13 1.86 -7.00 -6.60
C PHE A 13 2.81 -6.72 -5.44
N THR A 14 3.08 -7.74 -4.64
CA THR A 14 4.09 -7.69 -3.57
C THR A 14 5.15 -8.78 -3.76
N SER A 15 6.27 -8.68 -3.06
CA SER A 15 7.33 -9.71 -3.11
C SER A 15 6.94 -11.05 -2.47
N GLY A 16 5.73 -11.20 -1.99
CA GLY A 16 5.26 -12.44 -1.34
C GLY A 16 3.94 -12.96 -1.90
N ASP A 17 3.19 -12.13 -2.61
CA ASP A 17 1.86 -12.46 -3.11
C ASP A 17 1.37 -11.51 -4.20
N ILE A 18 0.31 -11.94 -4.88
CA ILE A 18 -0.56 -11.06 -5.68
C ILE A 18 -1.93 -11.10 -5.02
N SER A 19 -2.49 -9.94 -4.71
CA SER A 19 -3.87 -9.83 -4.29
C SER A 19 -4.71 -9.12 -5.35
N GLY A 20 -5.92 -9.61 -5.60
CA GLY A 20 -6.87 -9.09 -6.58
C GLY A 20 -8.14 -8.60 -5.92
N ALA A 21 -8.69 -7.49 -6.42
CA ALA A 21 -10.02 -7.03 -6.11
C ALA A 21 -10.80 -6.78 -7.41
N LEU A 22 -11.93 -7.43 -7.56
CA LEU A 22 -12.88 -7.22 -8.64
C LEU A 22 -14.00 -6.31 -8.14
N GLY A 23 -14.31 -5.25 -8.84
CA GLY A 23 -15.37 -4.36 -8.40
C GLY A 23 -15.44 -3.06 -9.19
N LYS A 24 -16.13 -2.09 -8.63
CA LYS A 24 -16.33 -0.77 -9.23
C LYS A 24 -16.34 0.34 -8.20
N TYR A 25 -15.93 1.50 -8.64
CA TYR A 25 -16.07 2.75 -7.91
C TYR A 25 -17.09 3.66 -8.57
N ASN A 26 -17.92 4.32 -7.77
CA ASN A 26 -18.86 5.34 -8.21
C ASN A 26 -19.13 6.35 -7.08
N LYS A 27 -19.99 7.35 -7.34
CA LYS A 27 -20.35 8.40 -6.34
C LYS A 27 -20.94 7.88 -5.01
N LYS A 28 -21.35 6.60 -4.94
CA LYS A 28 -21.90 5.98 -3.73
C LYS A 28 -20.86 5.17 -2.95
N GLY A 29 -19.60 5.18 -3.41
CA GLY A 29 -18.50 4.43 -2.84
C GLY A 29 -18.02 3.28 -3.72
N ILE A 30 -17.31 2.35 -3.10
CA ILE A 30 -16.71 1.18 -3.72
C ILE A 30 -17.64 -0.02 -3.50
N THR A 31 -17.89 -0.76 -4.58
CA THR A 31 -18.56 -2.07 -4.48
C THR A 31 -17.56 -3.11 -4.92
N VAL A 32 -17.13 -3.95 -4.01
CA VAL A 32 -16.28 -5.10 -4.28
C VAL A 32 -17.19 -6.29 -4.60
N THR A 33 -16.88 -6.98 -5.68
CA THR A 33 -17.62 -8.16 -6.15
C THR A 33 -16.92 -9.43 -5.72
N ASP A 34 -15.57 -9.41 -5.75
CA ASP A 34 -14.73 -10.52 -5.34
C ASP A 34 -13.34 -10.04 -4.93
N CYS A 35 -12.68 -10.79 -4.02
CA CYS A 35 -11.30 -10.63 -3.64
C CYS A 35 -10.61 -12.00 -3.61
N PHE A 36 -9.41 -12.07 -4.17
CA PHE A 36 -8.64 -13.30 -4.25
C PHE A 36 -7.15 -13.03 -4.14
N ARG A 37 -6.37 -14.06 -3.81
CA ARG A 37 -4.95 -13.93 -3.54
C ARG A 37 -4.20 -15.19 -3.95
N SER A 38 -2.97 -15.03 -4.44
CA SER A 38 -2.03 -16.10 -4.71
C SER A 38 -0.67 -15.78 -4.10
N ASP A 39 -0.08 -16.73 -3.37
CA ASP A 39 1.28 -16.57 -2.87
C ASP A 39 2.29 -16.68 -4.03
N LEU A 40 3.36 -15.90 -3.95
CA LEU A 40 4.47 -15.91 -4.90
C LEU A 40 5.68 -16.63 -4.31
N PRO A 41 6.25 -17.62 -5.03
CA PRO A 41 7.52 -18.23 -4.66
C PRO A 41 8.67 -17.19 -4.67
N GLU A 42 9.69 -17.44 -3.85
CA GLU A 42 10.92 -16.64 -3.91
C GLU A 42 11.55 -16.68 -5.32
N GLY A 43 12.10 -15.55 -5.75
CA GLY A 43 12.75 -15.43 -7.06
C GLY A 43 11.80 -15.21 -8.25
N VAL A 44 10.50 -15.04 -8.02
CA VAL A 44 9.54 -14.70 -9.08
C VAL A 44 9.32 -13.20 -9.20
N TYR A 45 9.13 -12.52 -8.09
CA TYR A 45 8.88 -11.09 -8.04
C TYR A 45 9.51 -10.49 -6.78
N GLU A 46 10.30 -9.44 -6.93
CA GLU A 46 10.94 -8.77 -5.81
C GLU A 46 11.16 -7.27 -6.09
N ASP A 47 10.84 -6.43 -5.11
CA ASP A 47 11.02 -4.97 -5.16
C ASP A 47 10.48 -4.33 -6.45
N GLY A 48 9.30 -4.75 -6.90
CA GLY A 48 8.67 -4.23 -8.11
C GLY A 48 9.22 -4.81 -9.41
N GLN A 49 10.20 -5.71 -9.36
CA GLN A 49 10.82 -6.35 -10.52
C GLN A 49 10.26 -7.76 -10.76
N ILE A 50 9.96 -8.07 -11.99
CA ILE A 50 9.57 -9.41 -12.42
C ILE A 50 10.86 -10.18 -12.71
N LEU A 51 11.24 -11.11 -11.81
CA LEU A 51 12.48 -11.87 -11.93
C LEU A 51 12.32 -13.14 -12.80
N ASP A 52 11.13 -13.73 -12.80
CA ASP A 52 10.75 -14.88 -13.64
C ASP A 52 9.38 -14.60 -14.28
N PHE A 53 9.43 -14.04 -15.48
CA PHE A 53 8.25 -13.59 -16.21
C PHE A 53 7.31 -14.77 -16.57
N ASP A 54 7.85 -15.85 -17.08
CA ASP A 54 7.05 -17.01 -17.52
C ASP A 54 6.33 -17.65 -16.32
N ARG A 55 7.03 -17.77 -15.19
CA ARG A 55 6.47 -18.30 -13.97
C ARG A 55 5.38 -17.40 -13.39
N LEU A 56 5.57 -16.08 -13.47
CA LEU A 56 4.58 -15.12 -13.00
C LEU A 56 3.32 -15.13 -13.89
N VAL A 57 3.48 -15.26 -15.22
CA VAL A 57 2.37 -15.45 -16.16
C VAL A 57 1.59 -16.73 -15.81
N GLU A 58 2.27 -17.84 -15.54
CA GLU A 58 1.61 -19.10 -15.14
C GLU A 58 0.81 -18.92 -13.84
N ILE A 59 1.40 -18.35 -12.80
CA ILE A 59 0.73 -18.13 -11.49
C ILE A 59 -0.48 -17.22 -11.66
N LEU A 60 -0.31 -16.09 -12.35
CA LEU A 60 -1.41 -15.15 -12.56
C LEU A 60 -2.53 -15.77 -13.42
N SER A 61 -2.19 -16.50 -14.48
CA SER A 61 -3.18 -17.19 -15.32
C SER A 61 -3.97 -18.24 -14.53
N ASN A 62 -3.33 -19.00 -13.66
CA ASN A 62 -3.99 -19.96 -12.79
C ASN A 62 -4.93 -19.25 -11.80
N MET A 63 -4.45 -18.19 -11.13
CA MET A 63 -5.24 -17.40 -10.22
C MET A 63 -6.49 -16.80 -10.89
N LEU A 64 -6.36 -16.27 -12.11
CA LEU A 64 -7.48 -15.73 -12.88
C LEU A 64 -8.49 -16.83 -13.27
N SER A 65 -7.98 -18.00 -13.69
CA SER A 65 -8.82 -19.15 -14.06
C SER A 65 -9.60 -19.73 -12.87
N GLU A 66 -8.97 -19.83 -11.71
CA GLU A 66 -9.59 -20.33 -10.47
C GLU A 66 -10.72 -19.42 -9.97
N ASN A 67 -10.68 -18.14 -10.34
CA ASN A 67 -11.68 -17.14 -9.95
C ASN A 67 -12.60 -16.73 -11.12
N ASP A 68 -12.63 -17.50 -12.20
CA ASP A 68 -13.48 -17.25 -13.38
C ASP A 68 -13.29 -15.84 -13.99
N ILE A 69 -12.08 -15.25 -13.88
CA ILE A 69 -11.75 -13.93 -14.41
C ILE A 69 -11.34 -14.05 -15.88
N GLY A 70 -12.13 -13.46 -16.75
CA GLY A 70 -11.80 -13.35 -18.18
C GLY A 70 -11.09 -12.03 -18.53
N SER A 71 -11.12 -11.70 -19.83
CA SER A 71 -10.54 -10.46 -20.35
C SER A 71 -11.29 -9.23 -19.85
N ILE A 72 -10.75 -8.56 -18.85
CA ILE A 72 -11.32 -7.40 -18.16
C ILE A 72 -10.30 -6.25 -18.09
N GLU A 73 -10.78 -5.02 -17.99
CA GLU A 73 -9.93 -3.86 -17.71
C GLU A 73 -9.29 -4.00 -16.33
N THR A 74 -7.95 -3.94 -16.28
CA THR A 74 -7.18 -4.28 -15.09
C THR A 74 -6.20 -3.17 -14.74
N ASN A 75 -6.33 -2.64 -13.54
CA ASN A 75 -5.33 -1.79 -12.92
C ASN A 75 -4.29 -2.66 -12.18
N ALA A 76 -3.07 -2.15 -12.06
CA ALA A 76 -2.04 -2.76 -11.24
C ALA A 76 -1.54 -1.77 -10.20
N VAL A 77 -1.30 -2.25 -8.98
CA VAL A 77 -0.64 -1.50 -7.91
C VAL A 77 0.71 -2.13 -7.68
N ILE A 78 1.73 -1.29 -7.62
CA ILE A 78 3.11 -1.70 -7.38
C ILE A 78 3.78 -0.85 -6.29
N ASN A 79 4.84 -1.39 -5.72
CA ASN A 79 5.77 -0.64 -4.87
C ASN A 79 7.21 -1.10 -5.14
N SER A 80 8.17 -0.18 -5.01
CA SER A 80 9.60 -0.48 -5.20
C SER A 80 10.47 0.61 -4.58
N THR A 81 11.67 0.24 -4.16
CA THR A 81 12.73 1.17 -3.76
C THR A 81 13.19 2.06 -4.92
N SER A 82 13.00 1.61 -6.15
CA SER A 82 13.33 2.35 -7.39
C SER A 82 12.30 3.41 -7.75
N ILE A 83 11.11 3.41 -7.14
CA ILE A 83 10.11 4.47 -7.34
C ILE A 83 10.56 5.70 -6.58
N VAL A 84 10.74 6.80 -7.30
CA VAL A 84 11.25 8.06 -6.75
C VAL A 84 10.09 9.02 -6.50
N MET A 85 10.06 9.60 -5.31
CA MET A 85 9.07 10.62 -4.96
C MET A 85 9.75 11.90 -4.49
N ARG A 86 9.24 13.06 -4.93
CA ARG A 86 9.72 14.38 -4.54
C ARG A 86 8.57 15.37 -4.43
N ASP A 87 8.59 16.14 -3.36
CA ASP A 87 7.75 17.33 -3.24
C ASP A 87 8.32 18.44 -4.11
N ALA A 88 7.47 19.15 -4.85
CA ALA A 88 7.83 20.35 -5.59
C ALA A 88 6.74 21.41 -5.45
N ILE A 89 7.14 22.67 -5.59
CA ILE A 89 6.23 23.81 -5.62
C ILE A 89 6.34 24.44 -7.00
N LEU A 90 5.25 24.43 -7.75
CA LEU A 90 5.17 24.84 -9.15
C LEU A 90 4.24 26.05 -9.32
N PRO A 91 4.32 26.79 -10.43
CA PRO A 91 3.36 27.83 -10.74
C PRO A 91 1.92 27.31 -10.73
N LYS A 92 0.96 28.15 -10.34
CA LYS A 92 -0.47 27.81 -10.40
C LYS A 92 -0.97 27.96 -11.83
N VAL A 93 -0.99 26.86 -12.55
CA VAL A 93 -1.41 26.75 -13.97
C VAL A 93 -2.31 25.54 -14.15
N SER A 94 -2.77 25.22 -15.37
CA SER A 94 -3.58 24.04 -15.65
C SER A 94 -2.79 22.74 -15.42
N HIS A 95 -3.50 21.61 -15.31
CA HIS A 95 -2.87 20.29 -15.11
C HIS A 95 -1.96 19.93 -16.28
N GLU A 96 -2.37 20.22 -17.51
CA GLU A 96 -1.60 19.98 -18.73
C GLU A 96 -0.32 20.82 -18.76
N GLU A 97 -0.42 22.09 -18.35
CA GLU A 97 0.75 22.98 -18.26
C GLU A 97 1.70 22.56 -17.15
N LEU A 98 1.18 22.09 -16.00
CA LEU A 98 2.02 21.51 -14.92
C LEU A 98 2.79 20.30 -15.43
N GLN A 99 2.13 19.37 -16.13
CA GLN A 99 2.81 18.20 -16.70
C GLN A 99 3.90 18.62 -17.69
N ALA A 100 3.63 19.60 -18.56
CA ALA A 100 4.62 20.10 -19.51
C ALA A 100 5.83 20.77 -18.84
N ILE A 101 5.63 21.50 -17.73
CA ILE A 101 6.71 22.07 -16.92
C ILE A 101 7.55 20.95 -16.30
N ILE A 102 6.90 19.92 -15.73
CA ILE A 102 7.57 18.79 -15.13
C ILE A 102 8.41 18.05 -16.17
N ASP A 103 7.83 17.69 -17.31
CA ASP A 103 8.51 16.96 -18.38
C ASP A 103 9.74 17.74 -18.91
N TYR A 104 9.66 19.07 -18.96
CA TYR A 104 10.76 19.92 -19.44
C TYR A 104 11.87 20.14 -18.39
N GLN A 105 11.54 20.12 -17.09
CA GLN A 105 12.46 20.46 -16.00
C GLN A 105 12.69 19.32 -15.02
N ILE A 106 12.41 18.07 -15.41
CA ILE A 106 12.42 16.91 -14.53
C ILE A 106 13.77 16.71 -13.81
N ASP A 107 14.87 16.98 -14.49
CA ASP A 107 16.24 16.89 -13.97
C ASP A 107 16.50 17.88 -12.82
N GLN A 108 15.73 18.97 -12.73
CA GLN A 108 15.82 19.94 -11.62
C GLN A 108 15.07 19.46 -10.37
N PHE A 109 14.07 18.61 -10.53
CA PHE A 109 13.23 18.14 -9.45
C PHE A 109 13.67 16.79 -8.90
N ILE A 110 14.06 15.87 -9.79
CA ILE A 110 14.41 14.50 -9.42
C ILE A 110 15.76 14.14 -10.04
N PRO A 111 16.74 13.63 -9.27
CA PRO A 111 18.06 13.24 -9.80
C PRO A 111 17.98 11.87 -10.49
N ILE A 112 17.25 11.77 -11.57
CA ILE A 112 17.08 10.58 -12.41
C ILE A 112 17.45 10.93 -13.85
N ASN A 113 17.73 9.91 -14.68
CA ASN A 113 17.75 10.08 -16.12
C ASN A 113 16.29 10.08 -16.62
N PRO A 114 15.80 11.21 -17.20
CA PRO A 114 14.40 11.33 -17.61
C PRO A 114 13.94 10.27 -18.62
N GLU A 115 14.85 9.75 -19.44
CA GLU A 115 14.56 8.71 -20.44
C GLU A 115 14.26 7.33 -19.84
N ASP A 116 14.66 7.10 -18.59
CA ASP A 116 14.50 5.82 -17.90
C ASP A 116 13.24 5.79 -17.02
N TYR A 117 12.50 6.90 -16.90
CA TYR A 117 11.38 7.03 -15.98
C TYR A 117 10.13 7.63 -16.61
N VAL A 118 8.99 7.08 -16.24
CA VAL A 118 7.68 7.73 -16.44
C VAL A 118 7.37 8.54 -15.19
N VAL A 119 7.24 9.87 -15.33
CA VAL A 119 6.95 10.75 -14.20
C VAL A 119 5.54 11.31 -14.29
N LYS A 120 4.81 11.18 -13.20
CA LYS A 120 3.48 11.77 -12.99
C LYS A 120 3.46 12.54 -11.67
N PHE A 121 2.44 13.35 -11.46
CA PHE A 121 2.31 14.09 -10.22
C PHE A 121 0.91 13.96 -9.59
N LEU A 122 0.89 14.10 -8.27
CA LEU A 122 -0.32 14.31 -7.50
C LEU A 122 -0.39 15.79 -7.10
N ASP A 123 -1.52 16.42 -7.34
CA ASP A 123 -1.81 17.78 -6.89
C ASP A 123 -2.09 17.76 -5.37
N LEU A 124 -1.23 18.40 -4.59
CA LEU A 124 -1.34 18.50 -3.13
C LEU A 124 -2.09 19.78 -2.67
N GLY A 125 -2.54 20.60 -3.63
CA GLY A 125 -3.28 21.81 -3.38
C GLY A 125 -2.47 23.10 -3.53
N THR A 126 -3.16 24.22 -3.32
CA THR A 126 -2.56 25.55 -3.43
C THR A 126 -1.79 25.91 -2.15
N VAL A 127 -0.59 26.46 -2.32
CA VAL A 127 0.25 27.01 -1.26
C VAL A 127 0.63 28.45 -1.58
N ILE A 128 0.97 29.23 -0.55
CA ILE A 128 1.55 30.58 -0.71
C ILE A 128 3.08 30.46 -0.58
N ASP A 129 3.79 30.75 -1.64
CA ASP A 129 5.25 30.78 -1.65
C ASP A 129 5.74 32.13 -2.16
N ALA A 130 6.61 32.82 -1.40
CA ALA A 130 7.08 34.16 -1.67
C ALA A 130 5.95 35.19 -1.97
N GLY A 131 4.77 35.02 -1.32
CA GLY A 131 3.60 35.91 -1.51
C GLY A 131 2.78 35.63 -2.78
N LEU A 132 3.09 34.58 -3.52
CA LEU A 132 2.36 34.16 -4.73
C LEU A 132 1.65 32.83 -4.50
N GLU A 133 0.46 32.71 -5.09
CA GLU A 133 -0.23 31.39 -5.13
C GLU A 133 0.52 30.45 -6.08
N LYS A 134 0.86 29.27 -5.57
CA LYS A 134 1.50 28.19 -6.31
C LYS A 134 0.80 26.86 -6.04
N THR A 135 1.11 25.86 -6.82
CA THR A 135 0.61 24.47 -6.63
C THR A 135 1.72 23.64 -6.01
N ALA A 136 1.45 23.04 -4.84
CA ALA A 136 2.29 21.98 -4.29
C ALA A 136 1.96 20.67 -5.02
N VAL A 137 2.98 19.92 -5.41
CA VAL A 137 2.82 18.62 -6.08
C VAL A 137 3.73 17.58 -5.46
N LEU A 138 3.29 16.33 -5.47
CA LEU A 138 4.14 15.17 -5.23
C LEU A 138 4.45 14.52 -6.59
N LEU A 139 5.70 14.63 -7.03
CA LEU A 139 6.20 13.96 -8.22
C LEU A 139 6.45 12.48 -7.90
N ILE A 140 6.02 11.60 -8.80
CA ILE A 140 6.22 10.15 -8.70
C ILE A 140 6.84 9.68 -10.01
N GLY A 141 8.08 9.21 -9.92
CA GLY A 141 8.83 8.62 -11.03
C GLY A 141 8.88 7.10 -10.89
N VAL A 142 8.38 6.39 -11.89
CA VAL A 142 8.41 4.93 -11.99
C VAL A 142 9.37 4.55 -13.10
N PRO A 143 10.33 3.61 -12.89
CA PRO A 143 11.18 3.12 -13.97
C PRO A 143 10.35 2.65 -15.17
N GLU A 144 10.68 3.14 -16.38
CA GLU A 144 9.90 2.81 -17.58
C GLU A 144 9.91 1.32 -17.88
N ALA A 145 11.05 0.64 -17.71
CA ALA A 145 11.17 -0.80 -17.87
C ALA A 145 10.19 -1.54 -16.98
N MET A 146 10.12 -1.18 -15.68
CA MET A 146 9.18 -1.76 -14.73
C MET A 146 7.73 -1.57 -15.16
N ALA A 147 7.36 -0.37 -15.59
CA ALA A 147 6.01 -0.10 -16.07
C ALA A 147 5.66 -0.93 -17.32
N ARG A 148 6.61 -1.08 -18.26
CA ARG A 148 6.43 -1.89 -19.47
C ARG A 148 6.32 -3.39 -19.19
N GLU A 149 7.11 -3.92 -18.25
CA GLU A 149 7.04 -5.33 -17.87
C GLU A 149 5.69 -5.69 -17.26
N HIS A 150 5.15 -4.84 -16.37
CA HIS A 150 3.82 -5.05 -15.81
C HIS A 150 2.71 -4.95 -16.87
N LEU A 151 2.83 -4.00 -17.82
CA LEU A 151 1.94 -3.90 -18.96
C LEU A 151 1.95 -5.20 -19.78
N SER A 152 3.14 -5.69 -20.13
CA SER A 152 3.31 -6.94 -20.90
C SER A 152 2.75 -8.16 -20.15
N LEU A 153 2.93 -8.22 -18.83
CA LEU A 153 2.36 -9.28 -17.98
C LEU A 153 0.83 -9.31 -18.05
N LEU A 154 0.18 -8.14 -17.97
CA LEU A 154 -1.28 -8.07 -18.08
C LEU A 154 -1.77 -8.48 -19.48
N GLU A 155 -1.08 -8.05 -20.53
CA GLU A 155 -1.41 -8.40 -21.91
C GLU A 155 -1.23 -9.91 -22.18
N GLU A 156 -0.12 -10.52 -21.72
CA GLU A 156 0.17 -11.93 -21.90
C GLU A 156 -0.84 -12.83 -21.18
N THR A 157 -1.37 -12.39 -20.03
CA THR A 157 -2.42 -13.10 -19.31
C THR A 157 -3.84 -12.82 -19.84
N GLY A 158 -3.97 -12.10 -20.96
CA GLY A 158 -5.24 -11.81 -21.63
C GLY A 158 -6.08 -10.72 -20.99
N LEU A 159 -5.55 -10.03 -19.99
CA LEU A 159 -6.16 -8.88 -19.36
C LEU A 159 -6.05 -7.63 -20.24
N LYS A 160 -6.86 -6.61 -19.96
CA LYS A 160 -6.79 -5.31 -20.65
C LYS A 160 -6.13 -4.30 -19.72
N PRO A 161 -4.90 -3.89 -19.97
CA PRO A 161 -4.21 -2.93 -19.12
C PRO A 161 -5.00 -1.63 -18.97
N GLY A 162 -5.20 -1.22 -17.72
CA GLY A 162 -5.80 0.04 -17.33
C GLY A 162 -4.72 1.01 -16.84
N ALA A 163 -4.68 1.25 -15.54
CA ALA A 163 -3.71 2.14 -14.91
C ALA A 163 -2.69 1.36 -14.09
N LEU A 164 -1.43 1.80 -14.12
CA LEU A 164 -0.43 1.43 -13.13
C LEU A 164 -0.46 2.46 -12.01
N ASP A 165 -0.68 2.01 -10.79
CA ASP A 165 -0.76 2.84 -9.60
C ASP A 165 0.37 2.50 -8.63
N TYR A 166 0.59 3.40 -7.71
CA TYR A 166 1.56 3.25 -6.65
C TYR A 166 0.86 2.93 -5.31
N GLU A 167 1.40 2.01 -4.54
CA GLU A 167 0.82 1.53 -3.28
C GLU A 167 0.35 2.68 -2.36
N GLY A 168 1.22 3.66 -2.11
CA GLY A 168 0.88 4.80 -1.26
C GLY A 168 -0.29 5.64 -1.79
N ASN A 169 -0.44 5.74 -3.12
CA ASN A 169 -1.59 6.43 -3.71
C ASN A 169 -2.86 5.59 -3.63
N ALA A 170 -2.76 4.28 -3.79
CA ALA A 170 -3.91 3.37 -3.69
C ALA A 170 -4.53 3.43 -2.29
N ILE A 171 -3.72 3.30 -1.22
CA ILE A 171 -4.24 3.41 0.15
C ILE A 171 -4.74 4.81 0.48
N ALA A 172 -4.11 5.87 -0.03
CA ALA A 172 -4.58 7.24 0.17
C ALA A 172 -5.96 7.46 -0.45
N LYS A 173 -6.20 6.96 -1.67
CA LYS A 173 -7.51 6.99 -2.32
C LYS A 173 -8.56 6.22 -1.51
N LEU A 174 -8.21 5.05 -1.00
CA LEU A 174 -9.11 4.27 -0.15
C LEU A 174 -9.49 5.03 1.12
N ILE A 175 -8.53 5.64 1.83
CA ILE A 175 -8.79 6.46 3.03
C ILE A 175 -9.65 7.67 2.68
N ALA A 176 -9.38 8.35 1.56
CA ALA A 176 -10.10 9.54 1.14
C ALA A 176 -11.58 9.29 0.77
N THR A 177 -11.91 8.07 0.36
CA THR A 177 -13.26 7.77 -0.17
C THR A 177 -14.02 6.73 0.65
N GLY A 178 -13.31 5.98 1.50
CA GLY A 178 -13.85 4.82 2.21
C GLY A 178 -14.78 5.17 3.37
N GLY A 179 -14.79 6.42 3.84
CA GLY A 179 -15.59 6.82 5.00
C GLY A 179 -15.02 6.28 6.32
N ALA A 180 -15.88 6.14 7.33
CA ALA A 180 -15.48 5.68 8.65
C ALA A 180 -14.83 4.29 8.62
N VAL A 181 -13.66 4.16 9.27
CA VAL A 181 -12.93 2.91 9.40
C VAL A 181 -13.63 2.00 10.42
N ASN A 182 -13.77 0.73 10.10
CA ASN A 182 -14.45 -0.28 10.94
C ASN A 182 -15.84 0.19 11.41
N TYR A 183 -16.52 1.01 10.62
CA TYR A 183 -17.82 1.66 10.88
C TYR A 183 -17.89 2.57 12.13
N THR A 184 -16.87 2.60 12.96
CA THR A 184 -16.89 3.29 14.25
C THR A 184 -15.81 4.35 14.42
N ILE A 185 -14.72 4.25 13.64
CA ILE A 185 -13.60 5.19 13.72
C ILE A 185 -13.86 6.28 12.66
N PRO A 186 -14.14 7.53 13.08
CA PRO A 186 -14.53 8.58 12.16
C PRO A 186 -13.41 8.97 11.19
N GLU A 187 -13.78 9.61 10.10
CA GLU A 187 -12.83 10.31 9.25
C GLU A 187 -12.07 11.36 10.07
N VAL A 188 -10.80 11.46 9.83
CA VAL A 188 -9.89 12.37 10.54
C VAL A 188 -8.97 13.09 9.56
N THR A 189 -8.23 14.07 10.06
CA THR A 189 -7.38 14.91 9.24
C THR A 189 -6.12 14.17 8.76
N CYS A 190 -5.48 13.40 9.64
CA CYS A 190 -4.17 12.82 9.33
C CYS A 190 -4.04 11.36 9.83
N VAL A 191 -3.80 10.45 8.89
CA VAL A 191 -3.67 9.01 9.14
C VAL A 191 -2.29 8.52 8.75
N GLY A 192 -1.62 7.77 9.64
CA GLY A 192 -0.45 6.99 9.30
C GLY A 192 -0.86 5.57 8.90
N ALA A 193 -0.91 5.28 7.60
CA ALA A 193 -1.28 3.95 7.10
C ALA A 193 -0.04 3.07 6.93
N VAL A 194 -0.01 1.94 7.61
CA VAL A 194 1.10 0.98 7.62
C VAL A 194 0.68 -0.32 6.96
N ASN A 195 1.20 -0.58 5.77
CA ASN A 195 1.15 -1.91 5.17
C ASN A 195 2.25 -2.76 5.80
N LEU A 196 1.88 -3.67 6.67
CA LEU A 196 2.80 -4.60 7.31
C LEU A 196 2.93 -5.86 6.44
N GLY A 197 3.73 -5.76 5.37
CA GLY A 197 3.91 -6.81 4.38
C GLY A 197 4.90 -7.89 4.81
N TYR A 198 5.01 -8.91 3.96
CA TYR A 198 5.88 -10.05 4.22
C TYR A 198 7.36 -9.72 4.04
N LYS A 199 7.73 -9.08 2.93
CA LYS A 199 9.13 -8.71 2.58
C LYS A 199 9.44 -7.23 2.77
N HIS A 200 8.44 -6.38 2.80
CA HIS A 200 8.59 -4.95 3.06
C HIS A 200 7.43 -4.42 3.90
N THR A 201 7.64 -3.31 4.52
CA THR A 201 6.59 -2.48 5.13
C THR A 201 6.50 -1.18 4.35
N ASN A 202 5.30 -0.71 4.06
CA ASN A 202 5.12 0.62 3.51
C ASN A 202 4.41 1.52 4.52
N LEU A 203 4.96 2.71 4.77
CA LEU A 203 4.31 3.75 5.56
C LEU A 203 3.82 4.86 4.66
N SER A 204 2.52 5.11 4.65
CA SER A 204 1.90 6.24 3.97
C SER A 204 1.28 7.20 4.98
N ILE A 205 1.58 8.50 4.89
CA ILE A 205 0.91 9.53 5.69
C ILE A 205 -0.06 10.25 4.78
N VAL A 206 -1.33 10.16 5.13
CA VAL A 206 -2.46 10.72 4.37
C VAL A 206 -3.08 11.84 5.19
N GLU A 207 -3.06 13.04 4.64
CA GLU A 207 -3.60 14.24 5.27
C GLU A 207 -4.74 14.80 4.42
N ASN A 208 -5.92 14.94 5.01
CA ASN A 208 -7.15 15.38 4.30
C ASN A 208 -7.41 14.57 3.02
N GLY A 209 -7.18 13.26 3.06
CA GLY A 209 -7.35 12.38 1.90
C GLY A 209 -6.26 12.48 0.83
N VAL A 210 -5.18 13.25 1.08
CA VAL A 210 -4.07 13.45 0.15
C VAL A 210 -2.81 12.78 0.69
N LEU A 211 -2.13 12.01 -0.15
CA LEU A 211 -0.84 11.39 0.18
C LEU A 211 0.22 12.49 0.39
N LYS A 212 0.80 12.56 1.57
CA LYS A 212 1.88 13.50 1.90
C LYS A 212 3.26 12.85 1.98
N VAL A 213 3.30 11.62 2.46
CA VAL A 213 4.53 10.83 2.58
C VAL A 213 4.21 9.40 2.21
N SER A 214 5.07 8.76 1.46
CA SER A 214 5.10 7.31 1.37
C SER A 214 6.55 6.85 1.41
N ARG A 215 6.81 5.78 2.16
CA ARG A 215 8.17 5.24 2.34
C ARG A 215 8.14 3.73 2.35
N TYR A 216 8.91 3.18 1.45
CA TYR A 216 9.29 1.77 1.47
C TYR A 216 10.29 1.53 2.61
N ILE A 217 10.03 0.53 3.42
CA ILE A 217 10.86 0.10 4.55
C ILE A 217 11.23 -1.36 4.33
N GLU A 218 12.52 -1.66 4.24
CA GLU A 218 13.02 -3.04 4.05
C GLU A 218 12.77 -3.96 5.25
N ARG A 219 12.47 -3.39 6.42
CA ARG A 219 12.05 -4.15 7.59
C ARG A 219 10.59 -4.56 7.44
N SER A 220 10.28 -5.83 7.74
CA SER A 220 8.99 -6.44 7.41
C SER A 220 8.65 -7.58 8.37
N LEU A 221 7.55 -8.26 8.15
CA LEU A 221 7.20 -9.46 8.93
C LEU A 221 8.32 -10.52 8.90
N ASP A 222 9.14 -10.56 7.86
CA ASP A 222 10.33 -11.43 7.78
C ASP A 222 11.32 -11.18 8.93
N SER A 223 11.41 -9.95 9.46
CA SER A 223 12.20 -9.66 10.67
C SER A 223 11.69 -10.44 11.88
N ALA A 224 10.38 -10.45 12.09
CA ALA A 224 9.78 -11.24 13.19
C ALA A 224 9.95 -12.74 12.96
N ILE A 225 9.79 -13.22 11.73
CA ILE A 225 10.00 -14.62 11.36
C ILE A 225 11.44 -15.06 11.62
N LYS A 226 12.43 -14.25 11.28
CA LYS A 226 13.86 -14.51 11.54
C LYS A 226 14.15 -14.64 13.04
N GLU A 227 13.58 -13.77 13.86
CA GLU A 227 13.75 -13.84 15.32
C GLU A 227 13.08 -15.11 15.89
N VAL A 228 11.87 -15.43 15.47
CA VAL A 228 11.16 -16.64 15.90
C VAL A 228 11.89 -17.91 15.44
N ARG A 229 12.52 -17.92 14.28
CA ARG A 229 13.32 -19.06 13.80
C ARG A 229 14.49 -19.40 14.72
N LYS A 230 15.06 -18.42 15.43
CA LYS A 230 16.12 -18.68 16.42
C LYS A 230 15.61 -19.53 17.59
N VAL A 231 14.33 -19.38 17.93
CA VAL A 231 13.64 -20.14 19.00
C VAL A 231 13.10 -21.46 18.48
N LEU A 232 12.60 -21.48 17.24
CA LEU A 232 11.98 -22.65 16.59
C LEU A 232 12.76 -23.05 15.32
N PRO A 233 14.02 -23.53 15.42
CA PRO A 233 14.87 -23.73 14.26
C PRO A 233 14.45 -24.89 13.34
N SER A 234 13.60 -25.80 13.83
CA SER A 234 13.08 -26.94 13.06
C SER A 234 11.85 -26.61 12.21
N MET A 235 11.23 -25.46 12.43
CA MET A 235 10.04 -25.06 11.66
C MET A 235 10.43 -24.39 10.34
N SER A 236 9.67 -24.70 9.30
CA SER A 236 9.74 -23.98 8.02
C SER A 236 9.25 -22.54 8.18
N GLN A 237 9.48 -21.74 7.15
CA GLN A 237 9.08 -20.34 7.14
C GLN A 237 7.55 -20.17 7.17
N GLU A 238 6.85 -21.01 6.44
CA GLU A 238 5.39 -21.07 6.40
C GLU A 238 4.80 -21.50 7.73
N GLU A 239 5.42 -22.47 8.40
CA GLU A 239 5.00 -22.89 9.73
C GLU A 239 5.20 -21.79 10.77
N ILE A 240 6.30 -21.04 10.72
CA ILE A 240 6.54 -19.89 11.61
C ILE A 240 5.54 -18.77 11.31
N LYS A 241 5.25 -18.48 10.04
CA LYS A 241 4.23 -17.50 9.62
C LYS A 241 2.86 -17.89 10.18
N ALA A 242 2.46 -19.14 10.00
CA ALA A 242 1.20 -19.66 10.55
C ALA A 242 1.18 -19.58 12.09
N LYS A 243 2.31 -19.91 12.74
CA LYS A 243 2.46 -19.81 14.19
C LYS A 243 2.29 -18.38 14.68
N LEU A 244 2.91 -17.38 14.03
CA LEU A 244 2.78 -15.95 14.37
C LEU A 244 1.32 -15.48 14.31
N ILE A 245 0.58 -15.86 13.27
CA ILE A 245 -0.84 -15.52 13.10
C ILE A 245 -1.72 -16.22 14.15
N SER A 246 -1.37 -17.45 14.53
CA SER A 246 -2.11 -18.25 15.52
C SER A 246 -1.77 -17.93 16.97
N LEU A 247 -0.77 -17.08 17.23
CA LEU A 247 -0.44 -16.69 18.59
C LEU A 247 -1.65 -16.04 19.28
N PRO A 248 -1.81 -16.24 20.59
CA PRO A 248 -2.69 -15.39 21.38
C PRO A 248 -2.20 -13.94 21.28
N ASP A 249 -3.00 -13.02 21.78
CA ASP A 249 -2.64 -11.60 21.75
C ASP A 249 -1.17 -11.37 22.18
N ILE A 250 -0.33 -10.93 21.23
CA ILE A 250 1.12 -10.74 21.48
C ILE A 250 1.39 -9.67 22.54
N TRP A 251 0.41 -8.82 22.84
CA TRP A 251 0.55 -7.76 23.84
C TRP A 251 0.11 -8.21 25.24
N SER A 252 -0.83 -9.14 25.36
CA SER A 252 -1.26 -9.66 26.67
C SER A 252 -0.09 -10.38 27.37
N SER A 253 -0.05 -10.32 28.70
CA SER A 253 0.87 -11.12 29.49
C SER A 253 0.50 -12.59 29.32
N LEU A 254 1.40 -13.36 28.72
CA LEU A 254 1.28 -14.82 28.74
C LEU A 254 1.68 -15.32 30.13
N ASP A 255 1.01 -16.36 30.62
CA ASP A 255 1.45 -17.05 31.84
C ASP A 255 2.88 -17.53 31.64
N ALA A 256 3.70 -17.42 32.70
CA ALA A 256 5.15 -17.70 32.61
C ALA A 256 5.46 -19.17 32.19
N ASP A 257 4.49 -20.06 32.32
CA ASP A 257 4.60 -21.47 31.92
C ASP A 257 4.14 -21.76 30.48
N SER A 258 3.74 -20.70 29.70
CA SER A 258 3.30 -20.89 28.33
C SER A 258 4.50 -21.10 27.39
N ASN A 259 4.43 -22.18 26.58
CA ASN A 259 5.43 -22.45 25.52
C ASN A 259 5.53 -21.33 24.48
N ASP A 260 4.59 -20.40 24.48
CA ASP A 260 4.54 -19.27 23.53
C ASP A 260 5.29 -18.02 24.03
N VAL A 261 5.73 -17.97 25.31
CA VAL A 261 6.41 -16.77 25.87
C VAL A 261 7.69 -16.42 25.09
N GLU A 262 8.53 -17.41 24.80
CA GLU A 262 9.77 -17.20 24.04
C GLU A 262 9.46 -16.79 22.59
N VAL A 263 8.45 -17.40 21.98
CA VAL A 263 8.02 -17.10 20.61
C VAL A 263 7.47 -15.66 20.51
N VAL A 264 6.62 -15.25 21.46
CA VAL A 264 6.08 -13.89 21.54
C VAL A 264 7.20 -12.87 21.76
N THR A 265 8.16 -13.18 22.62
CA THR A 265 9.31 -12.30 22.87
C THR A 265 10.14 -12.14 21.61
N ALA A 266 10.45 -13.22 20.91
CA ALA A 266 11.16 -13.19 19.64
C ALA A 266 10.40 -12.42 18.56
N ALA A 267 9.09 -12.65 18.45
CA ALA A 267 8.23 -11.90 17.52
C ALA A 267 8.27 -10.40 17.79
N LYS A 268 8.14 -9.98 19.06
CA LYS A 268 8.25 -8.57 19.47
C LYS A 268 9.60 -7.96 19.12
N ASN A 269 10.69 -8.69 19.25
CA ASN A 269 12.03 -8.17 18.87
C ASN A 269 12.07 -7.82 17.37
N GLY A 270 11.57 -8.70 16.50
CA GLY A 270 11.51 -8.39 15.07
C GLY A 270 10.51 -7.27 14.73
N LEU A 271 9.38 -7.19 15.42
CA LEU A 271 8.41 -6.09 15.26
C LEU A 271 8.98 -4.75 15.73
N ASN A 272 9.83 -4.73 16.77
CA ASN A 272 10.51 -3.52 17.22
C ASN A 272 11.43 -2.93 16.14
N GLU A 273 12.14 -3.76 15.35
CA GLU A 273 12.96 -3.27 14.23
C GLU A 273 12.11 -2.51 13.19
N ILE A 274 10.90 -3.00 12.93
CA ILE A 274 9.95 -2.34 12.02
C ILE A 274 9.48 -1.02 12.65
N ALA A 275 9.10 -1.07 13.92
CA ALA A 275 8.60 0.09 14.66
C ALA A 275 9.65 1.20 14.77
N GLU A 276 10.93 0.88 14.99
CA GLU A 276 12.02 1.85 14.99
C GLU A 276 12.15 2.58 13.64
N SER A 277 12.04 1.83 12.53
CA SER A 277 12.08 2.41 11.17
C SER A 277 10.89 3.33 10.91
N ILE A 278 9.68 2.92 11.32
CA ILE A 278 8.47 3.74 11.24
C ILE A 278 8.61 5.01 12.10
N GLY A 279 9.10 4.85 13.34
CA GLY A 279 9.32 5.97 14.27
C GLY A 279 10.31 7.00 13.73
N PHE A 280 11.34 6.57 12.98
CA PHE A 280 12.25 7.49 12.32
C PHE A 280 11.50 8.34 11.27
N ILE A 281 10.62 7.75 10.47
CA ILE A 281 9.85 8.46 9.44
C ILE A 281 8.83 9.40 10.10
N PHE A 282 8.17 9.01 11.19
CA PHE A 282 7.28 9.89 11.93
C PHE A 282 8.01 11.11 12.49
N ARG A 283 9.20 10.93 13.07
CA ARG A 283 10.03 12.06 13.54
C ARG A 283 10.44 12.98 12.38
N TYR A 284 10.82 12.42 11.24
CA TYR A 284 11.12 13.21 10.04
C TYR A 284 9.90 14.00 9.56
N TYR A 285 8.72 13.37 9.52
CA TYR A 285 7.48 14.05 9.14
C TYR A 285 7.17 15.22 10.07
N GLN A 286 7.41 15.10 11.37
CA GLN A 286 7.21 16.15 12.37
C GLN A 286 8.12 17.37 12.15
N THR A 287 9.22 17.25 11.41
CA THR A 287 10.09 18.39 11.10
C THR A 287 9.62 19.25 9.94
N ARG A 288 8.54 18.86 9.26
CA ARG A 288 7.99 19.64 8.14
C ARG A 288 7.33 20.93 8.64
N GLU A 289 7.46 22.00 7.86
CA GLU A 289 6.99 23.35 8.22
C GLU A 289 5.47 23.41 8.51
N ASN A 290 4.67 22.62 7.77
CA ASN A 290 3.21 22.55 7.94
C ASN A 290 2.79 21.16 8.46
N TYR A 291 3.50 20.66 9.48
CA TYR A 291 3.20 19.39 10.09
C TYR A 291 1.79 19.35 10.70
N VAL A 292 1.03 18.32 10.36
CA VAL A 292 -0.25 18.01 10.98
C VAL A 292 -0.07 16.74 11.83
N PRO A 293 -0.39 16.80 13.14
CA PRO A 293 -0.28 15.62 14.01
C PRO A 293 -1.12 14.45 13.49
N LEU A 294 -0.57 13.24 13.55
CA LEU A 294 -1.32 12.03 13.26
C LEU A 294 -2.49 11.90 14.24
N ASP A 295 -3.67 11.59 13.74
CA ASP A 295 -4.82 11.26 14.57
C ASP A 295 -4.74 9.82 15.05
N TYR A 296 -4.47 8.87 14.13
CA TYR A 296 -4.25 7.46 14.45
C TYR A 296 -3.33 6.76 13.43
N ILE A 297 -2.96 5.52 13.75
CA ILE A 297 -2.25 4.60 12.86
C ILE A 297 -3.22 3.53 12.37
N LEU A 298 -3.28 3.31 11.06
CA LEU A 298 -4.07 2.27 10.41
C LEU A 298 -3.15 1.17 9.92
N ILE A 299 -3.35 -0.07 10.37
CA ILE A 299 -2.49 -1.21 10.08
C ILE A 299 -3.23 -2.15 9.13
N TYR A 300 -2.59 -2.56 8.05
CA TYR A 300 -3.12 -3.51 7.06
C TYR A 300 -1.99 -4.39 6.49
N GLY A 301 -2.31 -5.28 5.55
CA GLY A 301 -1.39 -6.27 5.02
C GLY A 301 -1.27 -7.51 5.92
N ILE A 302 -0.43 -8.47 5.53
CA ILE A 302 -0.36 -9.79 6.17
C ILE A 302 -0.02 -9.74 7.66
N GLY A 303 0.85 -8.82 8.08
CA GLY A 303 1.23 -8.66 9.48
C GLY A 303 0.10 -8.12 10.37
N SER A 304 -0.95 -7.55 9.77
CA SER A 304 -2.13 -7.11 10.51
C SER A 304 -2.96 -8.26 11.09
N GLN A 305 -2.71 -9.49 10.62
CA GLN A 305 -3.35 -10.71 11.14
C GLN A 305 -2.77 -11.19 12.48
N ILE A 306 -1.64 -10.62 12.91
CA ILE A 306 -1.07 -10.94 14.23
C ILE A 306 -1.96 -10.36 15.33
N ASN A 307 -2.48 -11.21 16.19
CA ASN A 307 -3.35 -10.80 17.29
C ASN A 307 -2.61 -9.85 18.26
N GLY A 308 -3.19 -8.66 18.52
CA GLY A 308 -2.62 -7.65 19.41
C GLY A 308 -1.60 -6.72 18.74
N ILE A 309 -1.45 -6.78 17.42
CA ILE A 309 -0.56 -5.88 16.67
C ILE A 309 -0.97 -4.41 16.83
N ASP A 310 -2.27 -4.13 16.87
CA ASP A 310 -2.82 -2.79 17.13
C ASP A 310 -2.42 -2.26 18.52
N LYS A 311 -2.45 -3.13 19.54
CA LYS A 311 -2.02 -2.80 20.90
C LYS A 311 -0.51 -2.56 20.96
N PHE A 312 0.27 -3.37 20.23
CA PHE A 312 1.71 -3.19 20.11
C PHE A 312 2.05 -1.82 19.51
N PHE A 313 1.42 -1.45 18.40
CA PHE A 313 1.62 -0.15 17.75
C PHE A 313 1.15 1.01 18.64
N ARG A 314 -0.02 0.88 19.26
CA ARG A 314 -0.56 1.89 20.18
C ARG A 314 0.41 2.21 21.31
N GLN A 315 0.99 1.20 21.92
CA GLN A 315 1.92 1.36 23.02
C GLN A 315 3.26 1.91 22.56
N THR A 316 3.76 1.44 21.42
CA THR A 316 5.07 1.84 20.89
C THR A 316 5.08 3.30 20.45
N PHE A 317 3.99 3.77 19.84
CA PHE A 317 3.91 5.12 19.29
C PHE A 317 3.09 6.10 20.15
N GLU A 318 2.54 5.62 21.26
CA GLU A 318 1.61 6.41 22.12
C GLU A 318 0.49 7.07 21.30
N LYS A 319 -0.01 6.32 20.31
CA LYS A 319 -0.99 6.77 19.32
C LYS A 319 -2.04 5.69 19.10
N ASP A 320 -3.32 6.08 19.07
CA ASP A 320 -4.37 5.13 18.74
C ASP A 320 -4.04 4.40 17.44
N SER A 321 -4.21 3.09 17.46
CA SER A 321 -3.83 2.22 16.34
C SER A 321 -4.92 1.18 16.12
N TYR A 322 -5.26 0.94 14.86
CA TYR A 322 -6.37 0.07 14.48
C TYR A 322 -5.97 -0.80 13.30
N VAL A 323 -6.40 -2.06 13.32
CA VAL A 323 -6.34 -2.93 12.15
C VAL A 323 -7.50 -2.56 11.22
N LEU A 324 -7.20 -2.34 9.95
CA LEU A 324 -8.20 -2.11 8.92
C LEU A 324 -8.97 -3.40 8.64
N ARG A 325 -10.27 -3.43 8.92
CA ARG A 325 -11.14 -4.57 8.63
C ARG A 325 -12.23 -4.23 7.63
N SER A 326 -12.78 -3.02 7.72
CA SER A 326 -13.84 -2.55 6.85
C SER A 326 -13.82 -1.03 6.73
N MET A 327 -14.53 -0.50 5.76
CA MET A 327 -14.78 0.95 5.64
C MET A 327 -16.25 1.17 5.24
N GLU A 328 -16.85 2.23 5.75
CA GLU A 328 -18.28 2.53 5.61
C GLU A 328 -18.75 2.56 4.14
N ASN A 329 -17.95 3.14 3.25
CA ASN A 329 -18.29 3.29 1.83
C ASN A 329 -17.71 2.15 0.95
N VAL A 330 -17.18 1.08 1.55
CA VAL A 330 -16.73 -0.13 0.87
C VAL A 330 -17.75 -1.23 1.15
N LYS A 331 -18.48 -1.64 0.11
CA LYS A 331 -19.45 -2.74 0.18
C LYS A 331 -18.72 -4.05 -0.05
N TRP A 332 -18.37 -4.71 1.03
CA TRP A 332 -17.74 -6.01 1.11
C TRP A 332 -17.97 -6.59 2.50
N ASP A 333 -18.34 -7.86 2.59
CA ASP A 333 -18.78 -8.48 3.85
C ASP A 333 -17.63 -9.13 4.65
N GLU A 334 -16.42 -9.19 4.07
CA GLU A 334 -15.24 -9.77 4.70
C GLU A 334 -14.18 -8.70 5.03
N ASP A 335 -13.12 -9.09 5.74
CA ASP A 335 -12.00 -8.21 6.07
C ASP A 335 -11.27 -7.74 4.81
N ILE A 336 -11.05 -6.42 4.71
CA ILE A 336 -10.35 -5.81 3.55
C ILE A 336 -8.84 -5.65 3.78
N ASN A 337 -8.33 -6.03 4.93
CA ASN A 337 -6.95 -5.75 5.35
C ASN A 337 -5.89 -6.29 4.40
N LEU A 338 -6.12 -7.43 3.75
CA LEU A 338 -5.20 -8.01 2.77
C LEU A 338 -5.38 -7.46 1.35
N TYR A 339 -6.47 -6.75 1.11
CA TYR A 339 -6.87 -6.27 -0.21
C TYR A 339 -6.94 -4.76 -0.31
N ALA A 340 -6.50 -4.04 0.73
CA ALA A 340 -6.68 -2.60 0.84
C ALA A 340 -6.11 -1.82 -0.36
N ASN A 341 -4.92 -2.19 -0.83
CA ASN A 341 -4.30 -1.55 -1.99
C ASN A 341 -5.05 -1.89 -3.30
N ALA A 342 -5.42 -3.16 -3.50
CA ALA A 342 -6.18 -3.58 -4.66
C ALA A 342 -7.55 -2.88 -4.71
N ILE A 343 -8.25 -2.76 -3.57
CA ILE A 343 -9.51 -2.02 -3.45
C ILE A 343 -9.30 -0.52 -3.72
N GLY A 344 -8.23 0.07 -3.18
CA GLY A 344 -7.83 1.46 -3.46
C GLY A 344 -7.51 1.70 -4.94
N GLY A 345 -6.93 0.71 -5.61
CA GLY A 345 -6.62 0.74 -7.03
C GLY A 345 -7.85 0.67 -7.96
N LEU A 346 -9.03 0.29 -7.45
CA LEU A 346 -10.30 0.40 -8.19
C LEU A 346 -10.75 1.84 -8.38
N ILE A 347 -10.23 2.79 -7.58
CA ILE A 347 -10.66 4.19 -7.59
C ILE A 347 -9.92 4.95 -8.69
N ARG A 348 -10.67 5.56 -9.60
CA ARG A 348 -10.15 6.45 -10.65
C ARG A 348 -10.47 7.90 -10.31
N LEU A 349 -9.46 8.72 -10.09
CA LEU A 349 -9.62 10.13 -9.74
C LEU A 349 -10.26 10.98 -10.86
N SER A 350 -10.17 10.55 -12.11
CA SER A 350 -10.84 11.22 -13.24
C SER A 350 -12.38 11.18 -13.16
N GLU A 351 -12.93 10.26 -12.38
CA GLU A 351 -14.39 10.13 -12.17
C GLU A 351 -14.90 10.98 -11.00
N VAL A 352 -14.01 11.51 -10.17
CA VAL A 352 -14.34 12.34 -8.98
C VAL A 352 -14.62 13.80 -9.35
N LYS A 353 -14.14 14.27 -10.51
CA LYS A 353 -14.20 15.70 -10.93
C LYS A 353 -15.38 16.03 -11.86
N LYS A 354 -16.48 15.27 -11.82
CA LYS A 354 -17.71 15.67 -12.57
C LYS A 354 -18.93 15.77 -11.68
#